data_e5827bc412ccca34dd1c515ddf697bd4
#
_entry.id   e5827bc412ccca34dd1c515ddf697bd4
#
_cell.length_a   1.000
_cell.length_b   1.000
_cell.length_c   1.000
_cell.angle_alpha   90.00
_cell.angle_beta   90.00
_cell.angle_gamma   90.00
#
_symmetry.space_group_name_H-M   'P 1'
#
loop_
_entity.id
_entity.type
_entity.pdbx_description
1 polymer ?
#
loop_
_entity_poly.entity_id
_entity_poly.type
_entity_poly.pdbx_seq_one_letter_code
_entity_poly.pdbx_strand_id
1 'polypeptide(L)'
;MFEKEDCFNLGSIARLHSFKGELSIFLDVDDPKEFKGLESVFVEIDNILVPFFIESILIRNKGFAVVKFEDVNSEAKAKRLLKKKLYLPLDFLDDLGDDEFYQFEIEGFKVIEKVHGDIGNIVKILDYKTNPMYEINFNGKEILIPKQDQFFERIDWENETIYLKAPEGLIEMYVED
;
A
#
# COMPACT_ATOMS: atom_id res chain seq x y z
N MET A 1 16.69 -17.83 3.17
CA MET A 1 16.75 -17.08 1.88
C MET A 1 15.30 -16.73 1.57
N PHE A 2 15.00 -15.48 1.25
CA PHE A 2 13.64 -15.11 0.88
C PHE A 2 13.32 -15.63 -0.52
N GLU A 3 12.20 -16.34 -0.64
CA GLU A 3 11.65 -16.77 -1.92
C GLU A 3 10.71 -15.68 -2.46
N LYS A 4 10.47 -15.66 -3.76
CA LYS A 4 9.53 -14.70 -4.36
C LYS A 4 8.12 -14.80 -3.78
N GLU A 5 7.73 -16.00 -3.33
CA GLU A 5 6.43 -16.27 -2.72
C GLU A 5 6.25 -15.60 -1.35
N ASP A 6 7.37 -15.30 -0.68
CA ASP A 6 7.40 -14.59 0.60
C ASP A 6 7.51 -13.06 0.43
N CYS A 7 7.48 -12.57 -0.81
CA CYS A 7 7.68 -11.17 -1.15
C CYS A 7 6.59 -10.65 -2.08
N PHE A 8 6.35 -9.34 -2.00
CA PHE A 8 5.52 -8.66 -3.00
C PHE A 8 6.37 -7.80 -3.94
N ASN A 9 5.87 -7.58 -5.15
CA ASN A 9 6.51 -6.70 -6.11
C ASN A 9 6.31 -5.24 -5.70
N LEU A 10 7.40 -4.54 -5.39
CA LEU A 10 7.37 -3.12 -5.04
C LEU A 10 7.33 -2.22 -6.27
N GLY A 11 7.90 -2.68 -7.37
CA GLY A 11 8.03 -1.89 -8.58
C GLY A 11 9.22 -2.31 -9.44
N SER A 12 9.81 -1.37 -10.12
CA SER A 12 10.94 -1.63 -11.03
C SER A 12 11.91 -0.46 -11.13
N ILE A 13 13.12 -0.75 -11.56
CA ILE A 13 14.15 0.25 -11.85
C ILE A 13 13.91 0.76 -13.28
N ALA A 14 13.51 2.04 -13.39
CA ALA A 14 13.04 2.62 -14.65
C ALA A 14 14.17 3.17 -15.51
N ARG A 15 15.06 3.97 -14.94
CA ARG A 15 16.10 4.68 -15.68
C ARG A 15 17.24 5.17 -14.79
N LEU A 16 18.34 5.55 -15.42
CA LEU A 16 19.43 6.26 -14.77
C LEU A 16 18.96 7.67 -14.36
N HIS A 17 19.37 8.12 -13.17
CA HIS A 17 19.11 9.47 -12.70
C HIS A 17 20.36 10.37 -12.75
N SER A 18 21.52 9.81 -12.41
CA SER A 18 22.79 10.53 -12.44
C SER A 18 23.96 9.62 -12.81
N PHE A 19 25.10 10.25 -13.13
CA PHE A 19 26.37 9.56 -13.38
C PHE A 19 26.99 8.94 -12.13
N LYS A 20 26.50 9.29 -10.95
CA LYS A 20 27.00 8.81 -9.66
C LYS A 20 26.36 7.49 -9.22
N GLY A 21 25.52 6.90 -10.07
CA GLY A 21 24.86 5.65 -9.78
C GLY A 21 23.46 5.75 -9.21
N GLU A 22 22.91 6.97 -9.09
CA GLU A 22 21.51 7.16 -8.70
C GLU A 22 20.56 6.67 -9.79
N LEU A 23 19.49 6.03 -9.35
CA LEU A 23 18.49 5.42 -10.21
C LEU A 23 17.11 5.99 -9.95
N SER A 24 16.33 6.16 -11.01
CA SER A 24 14.90 6.43 -10.91
C SER A 24 14.16 5.11 -10.88
N ILE A 25 13.42 4.84 -9.81
CA ILE A 25 12.59 3.65 -9.67
C ILE A 25 11.12 4.04 -9.75
N PHE A 26 10.30 3.13 -10.23
CA PHE A 26 8.84 3.25 -10.19
C PHE A 26 8.31 2.35 -9.07
N LEU A 27 7.53 2.93 -8.16
CA LEU A 27 6.89 2.23 -7.06
C LEU A 27 5.44 1.91 -7.47
N ASP A 28 5.15 0.65 -7.68
CA ASP A 28 3.82 0.15 -8.07
C ASP A 28 3.01 -0.18 -6.82
N VAL A 29 2.71 0.84 -6.03
CA VAL A 29 2.03 0.76 -4.74
C VAL A 29 1.02 1.91 -4.60
N ASP A 30 0.07 1.76 -3.69
CA ASP A 30 -1.00 2.75 -3.50
C ASP A 30 -0.48 4.08 -2.96
N ASP A 31 0.36 4.06 -1.92
CA ASP A 31 1.02 5.27 -1.40
C ASP A 31 2.55 5.12 -1.37
N PRO A 32 3.25 5.66 -2.38
CA PRO A 32 4.71 5.62 -2.41
C PRO A 32 5.40 6.30 -1.22
N LYS A 33 4.73 7.23 -0.53
CA LYS A 33 5.30 7.95 0.61
C LYS A 33 5.59 7.07 1.82
N GLU A 34 4.87 5.97 1.95
CA GLU A 34 5.10 4.97 3.01
C GLU A 34 6.49 4.34 2.92
N PHE A 35 7.08 4.37 1.74
CA PHE A 35 8.37 3.74 1.45
C PHE A 35 9.56 4.70 1.55
N LYS A 36 9.36 5.93 2.04
CA LYS A 36 10.43 6.94 2.20
C LYS A 36 11.56 6.54 3.15
N GLY A 37 11.30 5.62 4.07
CA GLY A 37 12.24 5.16 5.08
C GLY A 37 12.87 3.80 4.77
N LEU A 38 12.79 3.30 3.54
CA LEU A 38 13.38 2.03 3.15
C LEU A 38 14.90 2.02 3.37
N GLU A 39 15.37 1.00 4.08
CA GLU A 39 16.80 0.75 4.31
C GLU A 39 17.38 -0.27 3.34
N SER A 40 16.55 -1.15 2.81
CA SER A 40 16.95 -2.18 1.84
C SER A 40 15.77 -2.61 0.97
N VAL A 41 16.10 -3.23 -0.16
CA VAL A 41 15.12 -3.80 -1.10
C VAL A 41 15.77 -4.99 -1.80
N PHE A 42 14.97 -5.97 -2.20
CA PHE A 42 15.44 -7.03 -3.07
C PHE A 42 15.35 -6.63 -4.53
N VAL A 43 16.43 -6.81 -5.26
CA VAL A 43 16.48 -6.67 -6.72
C VAL A 43 16.50 -8.06 -7.34
N GLU A 44 15.60 -8.31 -8.27
CA GLU A 44 15.58 -9.58 -9.01
C GLU A 44 16.66 -9.60 -10.08
N ILE A 45 17.65 -10.46 -9.90
CA ILE A 45 18.74 -10.68 -10.85
C ILE A 45 18.78 -12.17 -11.17
N ASP A 46 18.60 -12.52 -12.45
CA ASP A 46 18.60 -13.92 -12.91
C ASP A 46 17.64 -14.84 -12.13
N ASN A 47 16.44 -14.33 -11.84
CA ASN A 47 15.39 -14.98 -11.05
C ASN A 47 15.73 -15.19 -9.56
N ILE A 48 16.78 -14.56 -9.07
CA ILE A 48 17.18 -14.60 -7.67
C ILE A 48 16.95 -13.23 -7.04
N LEU A 49 16.41 -13.22 -5.82
CA LEU A 49 16.25 -12.00 -5.04
C LEU A 49 17.56 -11.65 -4.32
N VAL A 50 18.20 -10.58 -4.74
CA VAL A 50 19.47 -10.09 -4.19
C VAL A 50 19.21 -8.85 -3.34
N PRO A 51 19.61 -8.83 -2.06
CA PRO A 51 19.40 -7.66 -1.21
C PRO A 51 20.33 -6.51 -1.62
N PHE A 52 19.75 -5.33 -1.76
CA PHE A 52 20.45 -4.07 -1.97
C PHE A 52 20.14 -3.11 -0.85
N PHE A 53 21.17 -2.60 -0.19
CA PHE A 53 21.02 -1.59 0.84
C PHE A 53 20.90 -0.21 0.21
N ILE A 54 20.03 0.61 0.80
CA ILE A 54 19.70 1.94 0.31
C ILE A 54 20.49 2.98 1.09
N GLU A 55 21.34 3.73 0.41
CA GLU A 55 22.06 4.86 0.97
C GLU A 55 21.14 6.09 1.09
N SER A 56 20.30 6.33 0.08
CA SER A 56 19.29 7.38 0.10
C SER A 56 18.12 7.06 -0.82
N ILE A 57 16.94 7.51 -0.43
CA ILE A 57 15.71 7.44 -1.23
C ILE A 57 14.94 8.75 -1.13
N LEU A 58 14.50 9.26 -2.26
CA LEU A 58 13.71 10.49 -2.34
C LEU A 58 12.47 10.25 -3.19
N ILE A 59 11.31 10.29 -2.55
CA ILE A 59 10.03 10.10 -3.23
C ILE A 59 9.74 11.31 -4.12
N ARG A 60 9.35 11.04 -5.35
CA ARG A 60 8.97 12.02 -6.36
C ARG A 60 7.49 11.89 -6.72
N ASN A 61 7.05 12.63 -7.73
CA ASN A 61 5.67 12.61 -8.21
C ASN A 61 5.38 11.37 -9.06
N LYS A 62 4.10 11.01 -9.19
CA LYS A 62 3.59 9.94 -10.09
C LYS A 62 4.18 8.55 -9.81
N GLY A 63 4.47 8.23 -8.55
CA GLY A 63 4.99 6.92 -8.16
C GLY A 63 6.49 6.75 -8.37
N PHE A 64 7.21 7.76 -8.79
CA PHE A 64 8.65 7.69 -8.96
C PHE A 64 9.41 8.04 -7.67
N ALA A 65 10.59 7.43 -7.52
CA ALA A 65 11.56 7.79 -6.49
C ALA A 65 12.96 7.75 -7.07
N VAL A 66 13.84 8.57 -6.51
CA VAL A 66 15.28 8.52 -6.80
C VAL A 66 15.94 7.75 -5.68
N VAL A 67 16.64 6.68 -6.01
CA VAL A 67 17.33 5.82 -5.05
C VAL A 67 18.82 5.78 -5.35
N LYS A 68 19.62 5.76 -4.28
CA LYS A 68 21.04 5.48 -4.31
C LYS A 68 21.28 4.20 -3.52
N PHE A 69 21.76 3.17 -4.17
CA PHE A 69 22.16 1.94 -3.50
C PHE A 69 23.62 2.01 -3.05
N GLU A 70 23.91 1.39 -1.90
CA GLU A 70 25.29 1.18 -1.48
C GLU A 70 26.06 0.42 -2.58
N ASP A 71 27.33 0.72 -2.73
CA ASP A 71 28.22 0.11 -3.73
C ASP A 71 27.85 0.31 -5.20
N VAL A 72 26.74 0.97 -5.52
CA VAL A 72 26.36 1.37 -6.88
C VAL A 72 26.77 2.83 -7.09
N ASN A 73 28.05 3.05 -7.31
CA ASN A 73 28.68 4.39 -7.33
C ASN A 73 29.15 4.84 -8.71
N SER A 74 28.68 4.18 -9.78
CA SER A 74 28.99 4.53 -11.16
C SER A 74 27.80 4.27 -12.07
N GLU A 75 27.79 4.96 -13.21
CA GLU A 75 26.79 4.73 -14.26
C GLU A 75 26.84 3.30 -14.79
N ALA A 76 28.03 2.72 -14.94
CA ALA A 76 28.19 1.36 -15.42
C ALA A 76 27.55 0.32 -14.48
N LYS A 77 27.73 0.46 -13.18
CA LYS A 77 27.07 -0.41 -12.18
C LYS A 77 25.56 -0.22 -12.18
N ALA A 78 25.07 1.03 -12.25
CA ALA A 78 23.66 1.35 -12.29
C ALA A 78 22.96 0.80 -13.54
N LYS A 79 23.60 0.86 -14.71
CA LYS A 79 23.07 0.31 -15.98
C LYS A 79 22.72 -1.17 -15.90
N ARG A 80 23.46 -1.95 -15.11
CA ARG A 80 23.20 -3.40 -14.93
C ARG A 80 21.90 -3.67 -14.20
N LEU A 81 21.37 -2.69 -13.47
CA LEU A 81 20.15 -2.80 -12.67
C LEU A 81 18.91 -2.31 -13.42
N LEU A 82 19.05 -1.72 -14.59
CA LEU A 82 17.93 -1.20 -15.37
C LEU A 82 16.91 -2.29 -15.72
N LYS A 83 15.63 -1.96 -15.61
CA LYS A 83 14.48 -2.83 -15.87
C LYS A 83 14.34 -4.02 -14.90
N LYS A 84 15.18 -4.11 -13.88
CA LYS A 84 15.05 -5.13 -12.83
C LYS A 84 13.86 -4.82 -11.95
N LYS A 85 13.18 -5.87 -11.49
CA LYS A 85 12.06 -5.76 -10.55
C LYS A 85 12.56 -5.64 -9.13
N LEU A 86 11.79 -4.92 -8.32
CA LEU A 86 12.05 -4.70 -6.90
C LEU A 86 11.02 -5.45 -6.07
N TYR A 87 11.47 -6.05 -4.96
CA TYR A 87 10.62 -6.82 -4.05
C TYR A 87 10.89 -6.44 -2.59
N LEU A 88 9.86 -6.56 -1.77
CA LEU A 88 9.97 -6.50 -0.31
C LEU A 88 9.29 -7.71 0.30
N PRO A 89 9.74 -8.18 1.49
CA PRO A 89 9.04 -9.22 2.22
C PRO A 89 7.59 -8.84 2.50
N LEU A 90 6.69 -9.81 2.48
CA LEU A 90 5.28 -9.60 2.84
C LEU A 90 5.14 -9.06 4.27
N ASP A 91 6.01 -9.47 5.18
CA ASP A 91 6.05 -8.97 6.57
C ASP A 91 6.22 -7.45 6.65
N PHE A 92 6.80 -6.83 5.61
CA PHE A 92 6.93 -5.37 5.55
C PHE A 92 5.57 -4.66 5.54
N LEU A 93 4.54 -5.31 5.01
CA LEU A 93 3.17 -4.77 4.99
C LEU A 93 2.57 -4.71 6.40
N ASP A 94 2.96 -5.63 7.27
CA ASP A 94 2.51 -5.69 8.67
C ASP A 94 3.12 -4.54 9.49
N ASP A 95 4.32 -4.06 9.10
CA ASP A 95 5.01 -2.95 9.75
C ASP A 95 4.45 -1.56 9.39
N LEU A 96 3.58 -1.47 8.37
CA LEU A 96 2.96 -0.21 7.95
C LEU A 96 1.88 0.30 8.92
N GLY A 97 1.64 -0.43 9.99
CA GLY A 97 0.66 -0.10 11.04
C GLY A 97 -0.65 -0.87 10.90
N ASP A 98 -1.27 -1.17 12.04
CA ASP A 98 -2.53 -1.92 12.09
C ASP A 98 -3.71 -1.21 11.40
N ASP A 99 -3.55 0.06 11.04
CA ASP A 99 -4.57 0.91 10.46
C ASP A 99 -4.44 1.08 8.92
N GLU A 100 -3.32 0.65 8.34
CA GLU A 100 -3.06 0.76 6.91
C GLU A 100 -3.11 -0.62 6.24
N PHE A 101 -4.15 -0.83 5.48
CA PHE A 101 -4.36 -2.03 4.68
C PHE A 101 -4.59 -1.64 3.21
N TYR A 102 -4.19 -2.53 2.31
CA TYR A 102 -4.44 -2.31 0.90
C TYR A 102 -5.93 -2.44 0.58
N GLN A 103 -6.41 -1.60 -0.34
CA GLN A 103 -7.83 -1.48 -0.68
C GLN A 103 -8.47 -2.82 -1.01
N PHE A 104 -7.76 -3.68 -1.73
CA PHE A 104 -8.27 -4.99 -2.16
C PHE A 104 -8.31 -6.05 -1.05
N GLU A 105 -7.58 -5.86 0.04
CA GLU A 105 -7.50 -6.86 1.12
C GLU A 105 -8.78 -6.94 1.94
N ILE A 106 -9.57 -5.88 1.96
CA ILE A 106 -10.81 -5.79 2.74
C ILE A 106 -12.08 -5.86 1.91
N GLU A 107 -11.98 -6.05 0.60
CA GLU A 107 -13.18 -6.27 -0.23
C GLU A 107 -13.91 -7.52 0.23
N GLY A 108 -15.22 -7.41 0.43
CA GLY A 108 -16.06 -8.48 0.95
C GLY A 108 -16.13 -8.58 2.47
N PHE A 109 -15.29 -7.87 3.21
CA PHE A 109 -15.32 -7.88 4.68
C PHE A 109 -16.65 -7.37 5.21
N LYS A 110 -17.13 -8.03 6.26
CA LYS A 110 -18.30 -7.57 7.02
C LYS A 110 -17.97 -6.27 7.74
N VAL A 111 -18.93 -5.36 7.78
CA VAL A 111 -18.80 -4.08 8.50
C VAL A 111 -19.73 -4.08 9.72
N ILE A 112 -19.12 -3.92 10.89
CA ILE A 112 -19.85 -3.70 12.13
C ILE A 112 -19.69 -2.23 12.54
N GLU A 113 -20.78 -1.48 12.50
CA GLU A 113 -20.79 -0.09 12.94
C GLU A 113 -21.17 -0.04 14.44
N LYS A 114 -20.50 0.82 15.18
CA LYS A 114 -20.57 0.86 16.65
C LYS A 114 -21.98 0.99 17.23
N VAL A 115 -22.85 1.75 16.60
CA VAL A 115 -24.22 2.01 17.05
C VAL A 115 -25.23 1.10 16.37
N HIS A 116 -25.08 0.86 15.09
CA HIS A 116 -26.05 0.14 14.23
C HIS A 116 -25.75 -1.35 14.06
N GLY A 117 -24.60 -1.83 14.53
CA GLY A 117 -24.19 -3.22 14.35
C GLY A 117 -23.82 -3.56 12.91
N ASP A 118 -24.26 -4.71 12.42
CA ASP A 118 -23.99 -5.17 11.06
C ASP A 118 -24.66 -4.26 10.01
N ILE A 119 -23.85 -3.55 9.24
CA ILE A 119 -24.29 -2.65 8.16
C ILE A 119 -23.89 -3.13 6.77
N GLY A 120 -23.61 -4.42 6.62
CA GLY A 120 -23.32 -5.04 5.32
C GLY A 120 -21.86 -5.36 5.11
N ASN A 121 -21.43 -5.35 3.83
CA ASN A 121 -20.09 -5.75 3.43
C ASN A 121 -19.42 -4.68 2.59
N ILE A 122 -18.10 -4.57 2.72
CA ILE A 122 -17.28 -3.69 1.88
C ILE A 122 -17.36 -4.15 0.42
N VAL A 123 -17.74 -3.25 -0.46
CA VAL A 123 -17.69 -3.46 -1.92
C VAL A 123 -16.30 -3.10 -2.42
N LYS A 124 -15.83 -1.92 -2.08
CA LYS A 124 -14.50 -1.41 -2.40
C LYS A 124 -14.18 -0.15 -1.59
N ILE A 125 -12.96 0.33 -1.70
CA ILE A 125 -12.60 1.67 -1.24
C ILE A 125 -12.59 2.61 -2.45
N LEU A 126 -13.34 3.70 -2.34
CA LEU A 126 -13.31 4.78 -3.31
C LEU A 126 -12.15 5.71 -2.98
N ASP A 127 -11.15 5.71 -3.82
CA ASP A 127 -9.93 6.50 -3.61
C ASP A 127 -10.08 7.90 -4.21
N TYR A 128 -10.88 8.73 -3.57
CA TYR A 128 -10.89 10.15 -3.86
C TYR A 128 -9.66 10.80 -3.23
N LYS A 129 -8.84 11.45 -4.01
CA LYS A 129 -7.52 12.01 -3.62
C LYS A 129 -7.49 12.76 -2.29
N THR A 130 -8.60 13.36 -1.89
CA THR A 130 -8.71 14.17 -0.67
C THR A 130 -9.58 13.55 0.41
N ASN A 131 -10.41 12.58 0.08
CA ASN A 131 -11.36 11.99 0.99
C ASN A 131 -11.73 10.58 0.56
N PRO A 132 -10.89 9.57 0.82
CA PRO A 132 -11.22 8.19 0.51
C PRO A 132 -12.43 7.73 1.33
N MET A 133 -13.26 6.85 0.73
CA MET A 133 -14.50 6.37 1.30
C MET A 133 -14.58 4.84 1.27
N TYR A 134 -15.12 4.23 2.32
CA TYR A 134 -15.59 2.85 2.26
C TYR A 134 -16.94 2.81 1.54
N GLU A 135 -17.04 2.07 0.45
CA GLU A 135 -18.31 1.74 -0.18
C GLU A 135 -18.83 0.42 0.39
N ILE A 136 -19.99 0.47 1.03
CA ILE A 136 -20.59 -0.65 1.76
C ILE A 136 -21.94 -0.98 1.11
N ASN A 137 -22.19 -2.27 0.89
CA ASN A 137 -23.50 -2.76 0.44
C ASN A 137 -24.30 -3.25 1.66
N PHE A 138 -25.37 -2.55 1.97
CA PHE A 138 -26.34 -2.92 2.98
C PHE A 138 -27.69 -3.23 2.36
N ASN A 139 -28.01 -4.51 2.19
CA ASN A 139 -29.28 -4.97 1.62
C ASN A 139 -29.61 -4.34 0.26
N GLY A 140 -28.61 -4.17 -0.60
CA GLY A 140 -28.76 -3.55 -1.92
C GLY A 140 -28.67 -2.03 -1.92
N LYS A 141 -28.54 -1.39 -0.76
CA LYS A 141 -28.28 0.05 -0.65
C LYS A 141 -26.79 0.31 -0.50
N GLU A 142 -26.32 1.37 -1.15
CA GLU A 142 -24.95 1.86 -1.04
C GLU A 142 -24.83 2.78 0.16
N ILE A 143 -23.88 2.48 1.06
CA ILE A 143 -23.49 3.34 2.18
C ILE A 143 -22.05 3.77 1.97
N LEU A 144 -21.75 5.07 2.10
CA LEU A 144 -20.41 5.62 2.01
C LEU A 144 -19.99 6.16 3.38
N ILE A 145 -18.89 5.60 3.94
CA ILE A 145 -18.29 6.08 5.20
C ILE A 145 -16.89 6.61 4.90
N PRO A 146 -16.54 7.84 5.36
CA PRO A 146 -15.18 8.36 5.18
C PRO A 146 -14.12 7.45 5.78
N LYS A 147 -13.08 7.13 5.00
CA LYS A 147 -11.91 6.38 5.46
C LYS A 147 -10.96 7.34 6.18
N GLN A 148 -11.23 7.61 7.43
CA GLN A 148 -10.42 8.46 8.29
C GLN A 148 -10.17 7.76 9.64
N ASP A 149 -9.02 8.01 10.25
CA ASP A 149 -8.61 7.34 11.49
C ASP A 149 -9.65 7.49 12.62
N GLN A 150 -10.30 8.64 12.69
CA GLN A 150 -11.33 8.91 13.71
C GLN A 150 -12.59 8.03 13.58
N PHE A 151 -12.84 7.43 12.40
CA PHE A 151 -13.97 6.54 12.13
C PHE A 151 -13.59 5.07 12.09
N PHE A 152 -12.31 4.75 12.12
CA PHE A 152 -11.79 3.41 12.19
C PHE A 152 -11.62 2.97 13.65
N GLU A 153 -12.09 1.77 14.00
CA GLU A 153 -11.88 1.21 15.35
C GLU A 153 -10.86 0.08 15.34
N ARG A 154 -11.10 -0.97 14.56
CA ARG A 154 -10.21 -2.11 14.42
C ARG A 154 -10.60 -2.99 13.24
N ILE A 155 -9.73 -3.91 12.87
CA ILE A 155 -9.98 -4.94 11.87
C ILE A 155 -9.71 -6.32 12.48
N ASP A 156 -10.57 -7.28 12.16
CA ASP A 156 -10.43 -8.68 12.52
C ASP A 156 -10.20 -9.48 11.24
N TRP A 157 -8.95 -9.77 10.97
CA TRP A 157 -8.52 -10.46 9.76
C TRP A 157 -8.99 -11.92 9.71
N GLU A 158 -9.06 -12.61 10.87
CA GLU A 158 -9.50 -14.00 10.93
C GLU A 158 -10.97 -14.16 10.57
N ASN A 159 -11.81 -13.22 11.01
CA ASN A 159 -13.25 -13.23 10.77
C ASN A 159 -13.66 -12.33 9.60
N GLU A 160 -12.71 -11.79 8.86
CA GLU A 160 -12.94 -10.87 7.73
C GLU A 160 -13.96 -9.77 8.08
N THR A 161 -13.72 -9.11 9.22
CA THR A 161 -14.63 -8.10 9.77
C THR A 161 -13.90 -6.81 10.10
N ILE A 162 -14.45 -5.69 9.66
CA ILE A 162 -13.98 -4.35 10.00
C ILE A 162 -14.98 -3.66 10.94
N TYR A 163 -14.45 -3.02 11.98
CA TYR A 163 -15.23 -2.26 12.97
C TYR A 163 -15.05 -0.78 12.74
N LEU A 164 -16.13 -0.08 12.46
CA LEU A 164 -16.15 1.34 12.17
C LEU A 164 -17.09 2.08 13.13
N LYS A 165 -16.83 3.36 13.30
CA LYS A 165 -17.73 4.31 13.94
C LYS A 165 -18.08 5.38 12.92
N ALA A 166 -19.27 5.31 12.34
CA ALA A 166 -19.72 6.31 11.36
C ALA A 166 -19.92 7.69 12.00
N PRO A 167 -19.80 8.77 11.22
CA PRO A 167 -20.26 10.08 11.65
C PRO A 167 -21.72 10.03 12.11
N GLU A 168 -22.06 10.78 13.15
CA GLU A 168 -23.41 10.83 13.72
C GLU A 168 -24.43 11.24 12.64
N GLY A 169 -25.52 10.48 12.54
CA GLY A 169 -26.58 10.71 11.56
C GLY A 169 -26.32 10.21 10.16
N LEU A 170 -25.09 9.71 9.86
CA LEU A 170 -24.74 9.27 8.50
C LEU A 170 -25.51 8.00 8.10
N ILE A 171 -25.52 6.99 8.95
CA ILE A 171 -26.17 5.71 8.66
C ILE A 171 -27.68 5.91 8.51
N GLU A 172 -28.28 6.70 9.38
CA GLU A 172 -29.72 7.03 9.36
C GLU A 172 -30.14 7.65 8.02
N MET A 173 -29.32 8.50 7.43
CA MET A 173 -29.58 9.10 6.11
C MET A 173 -29.73 8.07 4.99
N TYR A 174 -29.06 6.93 5.10
CA TYR A 174 -29.13 5.86 4.09
C TYR A 174 -30.22 4.82 4.39
N VAL A 175 -30.65 4.69 5.61
CA VAL A 175 -31.57 3.63 6.06
C VAL A 175 -33.01 4.10 6.19
N GLU A 176 -33.27 5.40 6.41
CA GLU A 176 -34.59 6.01 6.64
C GLU A 176 -35.37 6.30 5.34
N ASP A 177 -35.29 5.46 4.30
CA ASP A 177 -36.19 5.56 3.15
C ASP A 177 -37.29 4.49 3.19
#